data_abd229b326fedb4fca59f7721df9727d
#
_entry.id   abd229b326fedb4fca59f7721df9727d
#
_cell.length_a   1.000
_cell.length_b   1.000
_cell.length_c   1.000
_cell.angle_alpha   90.00
_cell.angle_beta   90.00
_cell.angle_gamma   90.00
#
_symmetry.space_group_name_H-M   'P 1'
#
loop_
_entity.id
_entity.type
_entity.pdbx_description
1 polymer ?
#
loop_
_entity_poly.entity_id
_entity_poly.type
_entity_poly.pdbx_seq_one_letter_code
_entity_poly.pdbx_strand_id
1 'polypeptide(L)' 'MTFVQYTYRPATPGPLPTVIAIHGHGANGQDLLGLGPMLAGGRLLVICPEAEFQLQPGMPSYTWFRRDDQ' A
#
# COMPACT_ATOMS: atom_id res chain seq x y z
N MET A 1 6.78 11.50 -12.48
CA MET A 1 6.98 10.40 -11.53
C MET A 1 5.71 9.56 -11.45
N THR A 2 5.84 8.27 -11.50
CA THR A 2 4.71 7.36 -11.45
C THR A 2 4.75 6.56 -10.17
N PHE A 3 3.64 6.58 -9.43
CA PHE A 3 3.52 5.77 -8.23
C PHE A 3 2.75 4.50 -8.55
N VAL A 4 3.22 3.39 -7.99
CA VAL A 4 2.46 2.15 -7.98
C VAL A 4 1.60 2.17 -6.72
N GLN A 5 0.34 1.79 -6.89
CA GLN A 5 -0.54 1.66 -5.74
C GLN A 5 -1.46 0.48 -5.92
N TYR A 6 -1.86 -0.10 -4.83
CA TYR A 6 -2.80 -1.21 -4.79
C TYR A 6 -4.05 -0.75 -4.07
N THR A 7 -5.20 -1.20 -4.53
CA THR A 7 -6.46 -0.73 -3.98
C THR A 7 -7.37 -1.90 -3.68
N TYR A 8 -7.85 -1.96 -2.45
CA TYR A 8 -8.96 -2.83 -2.09
C TYR A 8 -10.24 -2.01 -2.19
N ARG A 9 -11.14 -2.43 -3.07
CA ARG A 9 -12.42 -1.76 -3.28
C ARG A 9 -13.54 -2.68 -2.85
N PRO A 10 -14.30 -2.30 -1.80
CA PRO A 10 -15.44 -3.13 -1.39
C PRO A 10 -16.56 -3.08 -2.41
N ALA A 11 -17.42 -4.08 -2.37
CA ALA A 11 -18.58 -4.15 -3.25
C ALA A 11 -19.75 -3.27 -2.78
N THR A 12 -19.59 -2.58 -1.67
CA THR A 12 -20.62 -1.73 -1.08
C THR A 12 -20.89 -0.52 -1.98
N PRO A 13 -22.15 -0.23 -2.32
CA PRO A 13 -22.45 0.94 -3.15
C PRO A 13 -22.36 2.25 -2.37
N GLY A 14 -22.23 3.34 -3.11
CA GLY A 14 -22.25 4.68 -2.55
C GLY A 14 -20.86 5.20 -2.19
N PRO A 15 -20.81 6.40 -1.58
CA PRO A 15 -19.54 6.96 -1.12
C PRO A 15 -18.93 6.06 -0.04
N LEU A 16 -17.61 5.84 -0.14
CA LEU A 16 -16.90 4.93 0.75
C LEU A 16 -15.91 5.70 1.60
N PRO A 17 -15.91 5.47 2.92
CA PRO A 17 -14.79 5.94 3.74
C PRO A 17 -13.49 5.35 3.19
N THR A 18 -12.45 6.14 3.16
CA THR A 18 -11.19 5.76 2.52
C THR A 18 -10.06 5.79 3.53
N VAL A 19 -9.26 4.72 3.52
CA VAL A 19 -8.05 4.62 4.34
C VAL A 19 -6.86 4.54 3.40
N ILE A 20 -5.83 5.32 3.68
CA ILE A 20 -4.56 5.22 2.97
C ILE A 20 -3.60 4.49 3.90
N ALA A 21 -3.20 3.29 3.49
CA ALA A 21 -2.35 2.43 4.30
C ALA A 21 -0.91 2.52 3.79
N ILE A 22 0.00 2.97 4.65
CA ILE A 22 1.39 3.19 4.29
C ILE A 22 2.22 2.02 4.83
N HIS A 23 2.92 1.32 3.94
CA HIS A 23 3.76 0.20 4.37
C HIS A 23 5.05 0.71 5.02
N GLY A 24 5.67 -0.16 5.82
CA GLY A 24 6.93 0.15 6.46
C GLY A 24 8.13 -0.03 5.55
N HIS A 25 9.30 0.37 6.05
CA HIS A 25 10.56 0.20 5.35
C HIS A 25 10.81 -1.28 5.07
N GLY A 26 11.12 -1.59 3.84
CA GLY A 26 11.41 -2.97 3.44
C GLY A 26 10.19 -3.80 3.05
N ALA A 27 8.99 -3.24 3.19
CA ALA A 27 7.76 -3.93 2.80
C ALA A 27 7.29 -3.43 1.42
N ASN A 28 6.03 -3.64 1.11
CA ASN A 28 5.45 -3.18 -0.15
C ASN A 28 3.96 -2.92 0.05
N GLY A 29 3.38 -2.20 -0.91
CA GLY A 29 1.97 -1.84 -0.83
C GLY A 29 1.05 -3.05 -0.92
N GLN A 30 1.43 -4.06 -1.67
CA GLN A 30 0.61 -5.24 -1.86
C GLN A 30 0.38 -6.00 -0.56
N ASP A 31 1.36 -5.97 0.36
CA ASP A 31 1.23 -6.63 1.64
C ASP A 31 0.06 -6.10 2.47
N LEU A 32 -0.26 -4.82 2.28
CA LEU A 32 -1.32 -4.18 3.06
C LEU A 32 -2.71 -4.44 2.51
N LEU A 33 -2.82 -4.93 1.28
CA LEU A 33 -4.13 -5.22 0.70
C LEU A 33 -4.92 -6.23 1.52
N GLY A 34 -4.22 -7.16 2.15
CA GLY A 34 -4.87 -8.16 2.99
C GLY A 34 -5.63 -7.59 4.16
N LEU A 35 -5.36 -6.34 4.53
CA LEU A 35 -6.09 -5.67 5.60
C LEU A 35 -7.49 -5.24 5.18
N GLY A 36 -7.71 -5.03 3.87
CA GLY A 36 -8.97 -4.52 3.40
C GLY A 36 -10.18 -5.29 3.89
N PRO A 37 -10.25 -6.62 3.66
CA PRO A 37 -11.38 -7.39 4.13
C PRO A 37 -11.55 -7.42 5.64
N MET A 38 -10.49 -7.12 6.38
CA MET A 38 -10.50 -7.21 7.84
C MET A 38 -10.90 -5.90 8.51
N LEU A 39 -10.72 -4.77 7.85
CA LEU A 39 -11.01 -3.47 8.42
C LEU A 39 -12.49 -3.16 8.29
N ALA A 40 -13.15 -2.82 9.39
CA ALA A 40 -14.55 -2.41 9.43
C ALA A 40 -15.44 -3.35 8.62
N GLY A 41 -15.21 -4.67 8.71
CA GLY A 41 -15.99 -5.65 7.97
C GLY A 41 -15.82 -5.60 6.47
N GLY A 42 -14.70 -5.05 6.00
CA GLY A 42 -14.42 -4.99 4.57
C GLY A 42 -15.16 -3.89 3.84
N ARG A 43 -15.65 -2.87 4.54
CA ARG A 43 -16.47 -1.81 3.94
C ARG A 43 -15.70 -0.54 3.62
N LEU A 44 -14.40 -0.52 3.85
CA LEU A 44 -13.57 0.65 3.57
C LEU A 44 -12.88 0.50 2.23
N LEU A 45 -12.72 1.62 1.54
CA LEU A 45 -11.81 1.69 0.41
C LEU A 45 -10.40 1.84 0.99
N VAL A 46 -9.50 0.93 0.64
CA VAL A 46 -8.13 0.95 1.15
C VAL A 46 -7.19 1.17 -0.01
N ILE A 47 -6.42 2.25 0.06
CA ILE A 47 -5.42 2.58 -0.94
C ILE A 47 -4.05 2.36 -0.34
N CYS A 48 -3.25 1.51 -0.97
CA CYS A 48 -1.93 1.11 -0.47
C CYS A 48 -0.87 1.57 -1.47
N PRO A 49 -0.35 2.79 -1.34
CA PRO A 49 0.73 3.21 -2.23
C PRO A 49 1.99 2.43 -1.91
N GLU A 50 2.79 2.17 -2.96
CA GLU A 50 4.04 1.46 -2.82
C GLU A 50 5.18 2.46 -2.93
N ALA A 51 6.14 2.35 -2.02
CA ALA A 51 7.28 3.25 -2.01
C ALA A 51 8.11 3.11 -3.28
N GLU A 52 8.79 4.17 -3.65
CA GLU A 52 9.45 4.29 -4.95
C GLU A 52 10.75 3.51 -5.03
N PHE A 53 11.49 3.41 -3.94
CA PHE A 53 12.85 2.91 -3.99
C PHE A 53 12.91 1.44 -3.59
N GLN A 54 13.29 0.59 -4.54
CA GLN A 54 13.46 -0.84 -4.28
C GLN A 54 14.78 -1.07 -3.56
N LEU A 55 14.73 -1.81 -2.45
CA LEU A 55 15.92 -2.06 -1.64
C LEU A 55 16.82 -3.12 -2.25
N GLN A 56 16.23 -4.16 -2.86
CA GLN A 56 16.99 -5.22 -3.50
C GLN A 56 16.38 -5.56 -4.84
N PRO A 57 17.18 -5.63 -5.91
CA PRO A 57 16.65 -6.00 -7.22
C PRO A 57 15.92 -7.34 -7.18
N GLY A 58 14.76 -7.38 -7.81
CA GLY A 58 13.96 -8.60 -7.89
C GLY A 58 13.16 -8.95 -6.65
N MET A 59 13.25 -8.16 -5.58
CA MET A 59 12.53 -8.39 -4.34
C MET A 59 11.46 -7.33 -4.13
N PRO A 60 10.25 -7.70 -3.66
CA PRO A 60 9.20 -6.71 -3.39
C PRO A 60 9.44 -6.01 -2.05
N SER A 61 10.53 -5.30 -1.96
CA SER A 61 11.01 -4.67 -0.73
C SER A 61 11.37 -3.23 -1.06
N TYR A 62 10.60 -2.28 -0.51
CA TYR A 62 10.68 -0.87 -0.91
C TYR A 62 10.82 0.05 0.28
N THR A 63 11.36 1.25 0.01
CA THR A 63 11.49 2.28 1.03
C THR A 63 11.04 3.63 0.47
N TRP A 64 10.56 4.50 1.38
CA TRP A 64 10.06 5.81 1.02
C TRP A 64 11.18 6.84 0.81
N PHE A 65 12.38 6.53 1.23
CA PHE A 65 13.51 7.46 1.12
C PHE A 65 14.78 6.69 0.77
N ARG A 66 15.70 7.40 0.14
CA ARG A 66 17.03 6.85 -0.16
C ARG A 66 17.99 7.24 0.94
N ARG A 67 18.89 6.33 1.24
CA ARG A 67 19.94 6.54 2.24
C ARG A 67 21.26 6.54 1.50
N ASP A 68 21.57 7.69 0.92
CA ASP A 68 22.75 7.80 0.06
C ASP A 68 24.06 7.78 0.82
N ASP A 69 23.99 7.92 2.13
CA ASP A 69 25.15 7.88 3.00
C ASP A 69 25.50 6.44 3.44
N GLN A 70 24.85 5.49 2.91
CA GLN A 70 25.03 4.08 3.26
C GLN A 70 26.05 3.40 2.37
#